data_d9de111316695a0cf442ca7a70a204c1
#
_entry.id   d9de111316695a0cf442ca7a70a204c1
#
_cell.length_a   1.000
_cell.length_b   1.000
_cell.length_c   1.000
_cell.angle_alpha   90.00
_cell.angle_beta   90.00
_cell.angle_gamma   90.00
#
_symmetry.space_group_name_H-M   'P 1'
#
loop_
_entity.id
_entity.type
_entity.pdbx_description
1 polymer ?
#
loop_
_entity_poly.entity_id
_entity_poly.type
_entity_poly.pdbx_seq_one_letter_code
_entity_poly.pdbx_strand_id
1 'polypeptide(L)'
;MNAQPNFQDSDYKYGFVTNVETDSFAKGLNEDVICALSEKKNEPAFMLDFRLKAYRKWLEMEEPHWLNAEYPSIDYQNIRYYSAPKMKPQHQSLDDVDPEVLKTFQKLGIPLDEQMRLANVAVDMVFDSVSIGTTFKKKLDEAGVVLCSISEAIQKYPELVEKYMGSVVPSGDNFFAALNSAVFTDGSFVYVPKGVISPMELSTYFRINDKESGQFERTLIIAEEDSFVSYLEGCTAPAYDNNQLHAAVVELIAFDRAQIKYATVQNWYAGHPKTGEGGVYNFVTKRGRCAGVHSKISWTQVEVGAAITWKYPSCILQGDHSVGEFYSVALTNGKMQADTGTKMIHLGKNTRSTIVSKGISADSSHNSYRGLVKVAPKAEGARNYTQCDSMLVGDQCSANTFPYIEVGNASGSVEHEASTSKLNEEQLFYFRQRGISQEDAISMIVNGFCKDVIRELPLEFAVEAQKLLTLKLENSVG
;
A
#
# COMPACT_ATOMS: atom_id res chain seq x y z
N MET A 1 1.13 -27.03 26.73
CA MET A 1 0.23 -25.92 27.09
C MET A 1 1.06 -24.66 27.00
N ASN A 2 1.09 -24.05 25.80
CA ASN A 2 1.79 -22.79 25.57
C ASN A 2 0.80 -21.68 25.90
N ALA A 3 1.07 -20.96 26.99
CA ALA A 3 0.31 -19.77 27.34
C ALA A 3 0.48 -18.74 26.22
N GLN A 4 -0.59 -18.42 25.51
CA GLN A 4 -0.63 -17.22 24.68
C GLN A 4 -0.35 -16.01 25.59
N PRO A 5 0.46 -15.06 25.16
CA PRO A 5 0.63 -13.82 25.92
C PRO A 5 -0.73 -13.15 26.07
N ASN A 6 -1.11 -12.87 27.30
CA ASN A 6 -2.33 -12.13 27.65
C ASN A 6 -2.11 -10.66 27.25
N PHE A 7 -2.28 -10.33 25.98
CA PHE A 7 -2.43 -8.94 25.54
C PHE A 7 -3.83 -8.49 25.95
N GLN A 8 -3.92 -7.53 26.83
CA GLN A 8 -5.20 -6.89 27.12
C GLN A 8 -5.73 -6.28 25.84
N ASP A 9 -6.95 -6.62 25.48
CA ASP A 9 -7.67 -6.32 24.23
C ASP A 9 -7.85 -4.82 23.88
N SER A 10 -7.22 -3.91 24.61
CA SER A 10 -7.38 -2.47 24.42
C SER A 10 -6.45 -1.84 23.37
N ASP A 11 -5.31 -2.47 23.05
CA ASP A 11 -4.22 -1.77 22.34
C ASP A 11 -4.17 -1.98 20.82
N TYR A 12 -4.77 -3.06 20.28
CA TYR A 12 -4.82 -3.28 18.84
C TYR A 12 -6.12 -3.96 18.40
N LYS A 13 -7.09 -3.15 17.98
CA LYS A 13 -8.44 -3.59 17.55
C LYS A 13 -8.43 -4.71 16.49
N TYR A 14 -7.41 -4.75 15.63
CA TYR A 14 -7.29 -5.68 14.50
C TYR A 14 -6.43 -6.90 14.83
N GLY A 15 -5.96 -7.04 16.07
CA GLY A 15 -5.05 -8.11 16.52
C GLY A 15 -5.67 -9.51 16.61
N PHE A 16 -6.98 -9.66 16.38
CA PHE A 16 -7.66 -10.95 16.44
C PHE A 16 -7.29 -11.87 15.27
N VAL A 17 -7.28 -13.19 15.53
CA VAL A 17 -7.06 -14.24 14.53
C VAL A 17 -8.40 -14.88 14.18
N THR A 18 -8.62 -15.15 12.90
CA THR A 18 -9.80 -15.88 12.41
C THR A 18 -9.48 -17.37 12.38
N ASN A 19 -10.25 -18.19 13.08
CA ASN A 19 -10.04 -19.63 13.13
C ASN A 19 -10.78 -20.31 11.99
N VAL A 20 -10.10 -20.54 10.87
CA VAL A 20 -10.60 -21.23 9.68
C VAL A 20 -9.67 -22.35 9.28
N GLU A 21 -10.22 -23.41 8.69
CA GLU A 21 -9.41 -24.48 8.11
C GLU A 21 -8.74 -23.97 6.82
N THR A 22 -7.42 -24.11 6.72
CA THR A 22 -6.62 -23.60 5.60
C THR A 22 -6.07 -24.72 4.73
N ASP A 23 -5.95 -24.45 3.44
CA ASP A 23 -5.16 -25.18 2.47
C ASP A 23 -3.88 -24.38 2.22
N SER A 24 -2.72 -24.99 2.47
CA SER A 24 -1.44 -24.27 2.44
C SER A 24 -0.30 -25.14 1.96
N PHE A 25 0.70 -24.50 1.32
CA PHE A 25 1.93 -25.19 0.91
C PHE A 25 2.90 -25.37 2.08
N ALA A 26 3.88 -26.25 1.90
CA ALA A 26 5.03 -26.30 2.79
C ALA A 26 5.84 -25.00 2.70
N LYS A 27 6.66 -24.72 3.72
CA LYS A 27 7.60 -23.59 3.69
C LYS A 27 8.72 -23.82 2.68
N GLY A 28 9.27 -22.74 2.20
CA GLY A 28 10.42 -22.72 1.28
C GLY A 28 10.04 -22.26 -0.13
N LEU A 29 11.04 -21.82 -0.85
CA LEU A 29 10.91 -21.30 -2.22
C LEU A 29 11.89 -21.99 -3.16
N ASN A 30 11.34 -22.61 -4.20
CA ASN A 30 12.05 -23.21 -5.31
C ASN A 30 11.16 -23.24 -6.57
N GLU A 31 11.66 -23.74 -7.69
CA GLU A 31 10.87 -23.81 -8.94
C GLU A 31 9.64 -24.72 -8.79
N ASP A 32 9.69 -25.79 -8.00
CA ASP A 32 8.55 -26.70 -7.80
C ASP A 32 7.40 -26.00 -7.08
N VAL A 33 7.69 -25.17 -6.08
CA VAL A 33 6.67 -24.33 -5.39
C VAL A 33 6.02 -23.35 -6.36
N ILE A 34 6.79 -22.76 -7.26
CA ILE A 34 6.28 -21.82 -8.27
C ILE A 34 5.40 -22.55 -9.28
N CYS A 35 5.82 -23.72 -9.75
CA CYS A 35 5.01 -24.56 -10.63
C CYS A 35 3.70 -24.98 -9.95
N ALA A 36 3.76 -25.44 -8.69
CA ALA A 36 2.59 -25.81 -7.91
C ALA A 36 1.63 -24.63 -7.68
N LEU A 37 2.18 -23.42 -7.47
CA LEU A 37 1.37 -22.20 -7.33
C LEU A 37 0.62 -21.87 -8.63
N SER A 38 1.31 -21.92 -9.77
CA SER A 38 0.72 -21.69 -11.09
C SER A 38 -0.34 -22.73 -11.45
N GLU A 39 -0.08 -24.01 -11.15
CA GLU A 39 -1.04 -25.10 -11.31
C GLU A 39 -2.27 -24.90 -10.41
N LYS A 40 -2.07 -24.57 -9.13
CA LYS A 40 -3.14 -24.30 -8.15
C LYS A 40 -4.08 -23.17 -8.59
N LYS A 41 -3.53 -22.16 -9.26
CA LYS A 41 -4.26 -21.01 -9.82
C LYS A 41 -4.78 -21.26 -11.23
N ASN A 42 -4.53 -22.44 -11.85
CA ASN A 42 -4.86 -22.77 -13.23
C ASN A 42 -4.36 -21.71 -14.24
N GLU A 43 -3.15 -21.22 -14.05
CA GLU A 43 -2.62 -20.13 -14.86
C GLU A 43 -2.24 -20.59 -16.29
N PRO A 44 -2.41 -19.72 -17.30
CA PRO A 44 -1.91 -19.99 -18.65
C PRO A 44 -0.39 -20.00 -18.70
N ALA A 45 0.19 -20.66 -19.72
CA ALA A 45 1.63 -20.89 -19.83
C ALA A 45 2.49 -19.61 -19.75
N PHE A 46 2.01 -18.47 -20.28
CA PHE A 46 2.75 -17.21 -20.22
C PHE A 46 2.96 -16.73 -18.79
N MET A 47 2.04 -17.04 -17.86
CA MET A 47 2.15 -16.68 -16.45
C MET A 47 3.20 -17.51 -15.73
N LEU A 48 3.24 -18.82 -15.96
CA LEU A 48 4.30 -19.67 -15.44
C LEU A 48 5.68 -19.21 -15.92
N ASP A 49 5.78 -18.90 -17.22
CA ASP A 49 7.00 -18.32 -17.81
C ASP A 49 7.42 -17.01 -17.14
N PHE A 50 6.47 -16.10 -16.89
CA PHE A 50 6.71 -14.84 -16.19
C PHE A 50 7.24 -15.09 -14.77
N ARG A 51 6.63 -16.01 -14.02
CA ARG A 51 7.04 -16.37 -12.65
C ARG A 51 8.44 -16.98 -12.60
N LEU A 52 8.73 -17.95 -13.45
CA LEU A 52 10.03 -18.61 -13.48
C LEU A 52 11.16 -17.67 -13.90
N LYS A 53 10.91 -16.79 -14.87
CA LYS A 53 11.87 -15.73 -15.26
C LYS A 53 12.14 -14.79 -14.09
N ALA A 54 11.10 -14.38 -13.35
CA ALA A 54 11.24 -13.53 -12.17
C ALA A 54 12.02 -14.22 -11.05
N TYR A 55 11.75 -15.47 -10.78
CA TYR A 55 12.46 -16.27 -9.77
C TYR A 55 13.95 -16.41 -10.07
N ARG A 56 14.28 -16.79 -11.31
CA ARG A 56 15.69 -16.89 -11.74
C ARG A 56 16.40 -15.57 -11.63
N LYS A 57 15.71 -14.46 -11.97
CA LYS A 57 16.25 -13.11 -11.80
C LYS A 57 16.46 -12.76 -10.34
N TRP A 58 15.51 -13.13 -9.47
CA TRP A 58 15.62 -12.92 -8.03
C TRP A 58 16.82 -13.66 -7.41
N LEU A 59 17.13 -14.87 -7.86
CA LEU A 59 18.31 -15.63 -7.41
C LEU A 59 19.65 -14.98 -7.79
N GLU A 60 19.67 -14.13 -8.82
CA GLU A 60 20.85 -13.36 -9.24
C GLU A 60 21.01 -12.03 -8.46
N MET A 61 19.99 -11.61 -7.73
CA MET A 61 19.97 -10.33 -7.00
C MET A 61 20.44 -10.50 -5.56
N GLU A 62 21.04 -9.44 -5.02
CA GLU A 62 21.30 -9.32 -3.60
C GLU A 62 20.18 -8.49 -2.93
N GLU A 63 19.80 -8.90 -1.71
CA GLU A 63 18.88 -8.11 -0.90
C GLU A 63 19.50 -6.74 -0.61
N PRO A 64 18.79 -5.63 -0.89
CA PRO A 64 19.39 -4.31 -0.72
C PRO A 64 19.46 -3.92 0.76
N HIS A 65 20.61 -3.34 1.15
CA HIS A 65 20.91 -2.90 2.51
C HIS A 65 21.10 -1.37 2.64
N TRP A 66 20.69 -0.59 1.65
CA TRP A 66 20.87 0.86 1.64
C TRP A 66 19.75 1.65 2.34
N LEU A 67 18.70 0.97 2.75
CA LEU A 67 17.59 1.62 3.43
C LEU A 67 18.02 2.12 4.82
N ASN A 68 17.41 3.20 5.29
CA ASN A 68 17.67 3.76 6.62
C ASN A 68 16.80 3.10 7.69
N ALA A 69 16.89 1.77 7.77
CA ALA A 69 16.25 0.96 8.81
C ALA A 69 17.07 -0.31 9.03
N GLU A 70 17.01 -0.83 10.23
CA GLU A 70 17.72 -2.05 10.62
C GLU A 70 16.71 -3.16 10.94
N TYR A 71 16.90 -4.33 10.34
CA TYR A 71 16.09 -5.51 10.61
C TYR A 71 16.92 -6.78 10.47
N PRO A 72 16.57 -7.88 11.16
CA PRO A 72 17.21 -9.17 11.01
C PRO A 72 17.10 -9.69 9.59
N SER A 73 18.09 -10.46 9.14
CA SER A 73 18.04 -11.15 7.85
C SER A 73 16.77 -11.99 7.72
N ILE A 74 16.13 -11.89 6.56
CA ILE A 74 14.90 -12.62 6.26
C ILE A 74 15.27 -14.02 5.78
N ASP A 75 14.72 -15.06 6.44
CA ASP A 75 14.85 -16.43 5.99
C ASP A 75 13.72 -16.78 5.01
N TYR A 76 13.98 -16.58 3.72
CA TYR A 76 13.02 -16.87 2.64
C TYR A 76 12.64 -18.34 2.55
N GLN A 77 13.42 -19.27 3.11
CA GLN A 77 13.10 -20.69 3.15
C GLN A 77 12.19 -21.06 4.33
N ASN A 78 12.01 -20.15 5.28
CA ASN A 78 11.09 -20.33 6.42
C ASN A 78 9.73 -19.62 6.21
N ILE A 79 9.45 -19.12 5.01
CA ILE A 79 8.19 -18.47 4.63
C ILE A 79 7.31 -19.47 3.86
N ARG A 80 6.02 -19.44 4.11
CA ARG A 80 4.97 -20.11 3.33
C ARG A 80 4.48 -19.16 2.23
N TYR A 81 4.46 -19.63 0.99
CA TYR A 81 4.13 -18.81 -0.19
C TYR A 81 2.69 -18.95 -0.68
N TYR A 82 1.91 -19.82 -0.05
CA TYR A 82 0.48 -19.95 -0.31
C TYR A 82 -0.23 -20.45 0.95
N SER A 83 -1.30 -19.77 1.33
CA SER A 83 -2.27 -20.17 2.34
C SER A 83 -3.63 -19.58 1.98
N ALA A 84 -4.67 -20.38 2.02
CA ALA A 84 -6.03 -19.95 1.71
C ALA A 84 -7.04 -20.68 2.61
N PRO A 85 -8.18 -20.06 2.97
CA PRO A 85 -9.27 -20.78 3.58
C PRO A 85 -9.73 -21.94 2.67
N LYS A 86 -10.07 -23.09 3.23
CA LYS A 86 -10.67 -24.17 2.45
C LYS A 86 -12.04 -23.72 1.95
N MET A 87 -12.12 -23.45 0.65
CA MET A 87 -13.33 -23.01 -0.02
C MET A 87 -14.02 -24.18 -0.70
N LYS A 88 -15.37 -24.15 -0.79
CA LYS A 88 -16.12 -25.12 -1.58
C LYS A 88 -15.86 -24.92 -3.07
N PRO A 89 -15.91 -25.96 -3.93
CA PRO A 89 -15.49 -25.88 -5.32
C PRO A 89 -16.27 -24.95 -6.26
N GLN A 90 -17.36 -24.35 -5.82
CA GLN A 90 -18.22 -23.46 -6.62
C GLN A 90 -18.64 -22.24 -5.78
N HIS A 91 -17.78 -21.20 -5.76
CA HIS A 91 -18.16 -19.89 -5.20
C HIS A 91 -18.66 -18.98 -6.32
N GLN A 92 -19.94 -18.67 -6.31
CA GLN A 92 -20.55 -17.69 -7.22
C GLN A 92 -21.15 -16.48 -6.47
N SER A 93 -21.24 -16.55 -5.13
CA SER A 93 -21.78 -15.47 -4.32
C SER A 93 -21.11 -15.41 -2.94
N LEU A 94 -21.28 -14.30 -2.22
CA LEU A 94 -20.83 -14.15 -0.83
C LEU A 94 -21.52 -15.15 0.12
N ASP A 95 -22.67 -15.72 -0.26
CA ASP A 95 -23.39 -16.72 0.54
C ASP A 95 -22.65 -18.06 0.63
N ASP A 96 -21.71 -18.31 -0.28
CA ASP A 96 -20.89 -19.53 -0.30
C ASP A 96 -19.61 -19.43 0.55
N VAL A 97 -19.29 -18.22 1.06
CA VAL A 97 -18.08 -17.94 1.85
C VAL A 97 -18.27 -18.44 3.29
N ASP A 98 -17.19 -18.93 3.92
CA ASP A 98 -17.20 -19.33 5.32
C ASP A 98 -17.71 -18.16 6.20
N PRO A 99 -18.76 -18.37 7.02
CA PRO A 99 -19.33 -17.33 7.87
C PRO A 99 -18.31 -16.67 8.83
N GLU A 100 -17.27 -17.37 9.26
CA GLU A 100 -16.23 -16.79 10.12
C GLU A 100 -15.32 -15.82 9.35
N VAL A 101 -15.08 -16.08 8.06
CA VAL A 101 -14.37 -15.14 7.19
C VAL A 101 -15.21 -13.89 6.97
N LEU A 102 -16.51 -14.03 6.68
CA LEU A 102 -17.43 -12.89 6.54
C LEU A 102 -17.52 -12.06 7.83
N LYS A 103 -17.64 -12.71 9.00
CA LYS A 103 -17.61 -12.04 10.30
C LYS A 103 -16.30 -11.27 10.54
N THR A 104 -15.19 -11.78 10.02
CA THR A 104 -13.90 -11.09 10.09
C THR A 104 -13.97 -9.73 9.41
N PHE A 105 -14.46 -9.67 8.17
CA PHE A 105 -14.61 -8.40 7.45
C PHE A 105 -15.61 -7.46 8.12
N GLN A 106 -16.72 -7.99 8.67
CA GLN A 106 -17.66 -7.19 9.48
C GLN A 106 -17.00 -6.57 10.71
N LYS A 107 -16.18 -7.35 11.47
CA LYS A 107 -15.42 -6.84 12.62
C LYS A 107 -14.41 -5.77 12.22
N LEU A 108 -13.86 -5.85 11.02
CA LEU A 108 -12.95 -4.85 10.46
C LEU A 108 -13.69 -3.57 10.01
N GLY A 109 -15.02 -3.57 10.10
CA GLY A 109 -15.85 -2.43 9.70
C GLY A 109 -16.10 -2.36 8.21
N ILE A 110 -15.85 -3.46 7.47
CA ILE A 110 -16.11 -3.55 6.03
C ILE A 110 -17.55 -3.98 5.86
N PRO A 111 -18.39 -3.12 5.28
CA PRO A 111 -19.80 -3.40 5.13
C PRO A 111 -20.01 -4.46 4.03
N LEU A 112 -20.71 -5.57 4.34
CA LEU A 112 -20.98 -6.65 3.39
C LEU A 112 -22.35 -6.53 2.71
N ASP A 113 -23.21 -5.58 3.15
CA ASP A 113 -24.62 -5.50 2.76
C ASP A 113 -25.12 -4.07 2.42
N GLU A 114 -26.37 -3.72 2.76
CA GLU A 114 -27.04 -2.45 2.42
C GLU A 114 -26.26 -1.18 2.84
N GLN A 115 -25.42 -1.26 3.86
CA GLN A 115 -24.53 -0.15 4.25
C GLN A 115 -23.55 0.23 3.15
N MET A 116 -23.09 -0.73 2.35
CA MET A 116 -22.27 -0.46 1.16
C MET A 116 -23.02 0.33 0.09
N ARG A 117 -24.33 0.12 -0.03
CA ARG A 117 -25.16 0.87 -0.98
C ARG A 117 -25.22 2.35 -0.63
N LEU A 118 -25.15 2.67 0.66
CA LEU A 118 -25.10 4.06 1.14
C LEU A 118 -23.73 4.74 0.89
N ALA A 119 -22.63 3.96 1.03
CA ALA A 119 -21.28 4.46 0.82
C ALA A 119 -20.89 4.60 -0.67
N ASN A 120 -21.63 3.94 -1.58
CA ASN A 120 -21.34 3.91 -3.03
C ASN A 120 -19.89 3.48 -3.36
N VAL A 121 -19.39 2.47 -2.64
CA VAL A 121 -18.03 1.88 -2.79
C VAL A 121 -18.16 0.42 -3.20
N ALA A 122 -17.49 0.02 -4.28
CA ALA A 122 -17.33 -1.38 -4.64
C ALA A 122 -16.08 -1.95 -3.94
N VAL A 123 -16.23 -3.07 -3.24
CA VAL A 123 -15.16 -3.68 -2.45
C VAL A 123 -14.85 -5.08 -2.95
N ASP A 124 -13.58 -5.36 -3.22
CA ASP A 124 -13.02 -6.70 -3.34
C ASP A 124 -12.34 -7.09 -2.03
N MET A 125 -12.57 -8.32 -1.56
CA MET A 125 -12.09 -8.79 -0.26
C MET A 125 -11.09 -9.92 -0.45
N VAL A 126 -9.86 -9.70 -0.01
CA VAL A 126 -8.78 -10.67 -0.09
C VAL A 126 -8.41 -11.18 1.30
N PHE A 127 -8.41 -12.49 1.49
CA PHE A 127 -8.03 -13.17 2.72
C PHE A 127 -6.87 -14.11 2.45
N ASP A 128 -5.72 -13.85 3.05
CA ASP A 128 -4.44 -14.51 2.75
C ASP A 128 -4.16 -14.52 1.23
N SER A 129 -4.14 -15.67 0.59
CA SER A 129 -3.74 -15.84 -0.82
C SER A 129 -4.87 -15.82 -1.83
N VAL A 130 -6.11 -15.48 -1.44
CA VAL A 130 -7.27 -15.56 -2.36
C VAL A 130 -8.27 -14.43 -2.15
N SER A 131 -8.85 -13.95 -3.26
CA SER A 131 -10.07 -13.12 -3.22
C SER A 131 -11.27 -13.98 -2.89
N ILE A 132 -12.10 -13.51 -1.96
CA ILE A 132 -13.30 -14.19 -1.48
C ILE A 132 -14.59 -13.62 -2.07
N GLY A 133 -14.53 -12.45 -2.69
CA GLY A 133 -15.66 -11.88 -3.41
C GLY A 133 -15.57 -10.38 -3.66
N THR A 134 -16.26 -9.95 -4.72
CA THR A 134 -16.34 -8.55 -5.15
C THR A 134 -17.81 -8.09 -5.12
N THR A 135 -18.06 -6.93 -4.53
CA THR A 135 -19.39 -6.33 -4.45
C THR A 135 -19.68 -5.43 -5.65
N PHE A 136 -20.97 -5.12 -5.91
CA PHE A 136 -21.43 -4.24 -7.01
C PHE A 136 -20.97 -4.65 -8.43
N LYS A 137 -20.55 -5.88 -8.63
CA LYS A 137 -20.01 -6.37 -9.91
C LYS A 137 -20.94 -6.05 -11.09
N LYS A 138 -22.26 -6.28 -10.95
CA LYS A 138 -23.25 -5.99 -11.99
C LYS A 138 -23.28 -4.51 -12.39
N LYS A 139 -23.22 -3.59 -11.43
CA LYS A 139 -23.25 -2.14 -11.71
C LYS A 139 -21.96 -1.67 -12.38
N LEU A 140 -20.84 -2.26 -12.05
CA LEU A 140 -19.56 -2.01 -12.72
C LEU A 140 -19.56 -2.56 -14.15
N ASP A 141 -20.06 -3.79 -14.35
CA ASP A 141 -20.18 -4.43 -15.67
C ASP A 141 -21.09 -3.62 -16.61
N GLU A 142 -22.21 -3.05 -16.11
CA GLU A 142 -23.09 -2.16 -16.86
C GLU A 142 -22.37 -0.88 -17.32
N ALA A 143 -21.40 -0.40 -16.56
CA ALA A 143 -20.55 0.74 -16.94
C ALA A 143 -19.34 0.33 -17.79
N GLY A 144 -19.11 -0.97 -17.98
CA GLY A 144 -17.93 -1.53 -18.64
C GLY A 144 -16.65 -1.49 -17.79
N VAL A 145 -16.74 -1.16 -16.50
CA VAL A 145 -15.62 -1.14 -15.57
C VAL A 145 -15.37 -2.54 -15.03
N VAL A 146 -14.14 -3.03 -15.15
CA VAL A 146 -13.74 -4.31 -14.55
C VAL A 146 -13.09 -4.03 -13.19
N LEU A 147 -13.60 -4.67 -12.14
CA LEU A 147 -12.95 -4.84 -10.84
C LEU A 147 -13.03 -6.32 -10.48
N CYS A 148 -11.90 -6.98 -10.40
CA CYS A 148 -11.82 -8.37 -9.99
C CYS A 148 -10.45 -8.68 -9.40
N SER A 149 -10.28 -9.88 -8.86
CA SER A 149 -8.96 -10.35 -8.47
C SER A 149 -8.02 -10.49 -9.67
N ILE A 150 -6.71 -10.36 -9.44
CA ILE A 150 -5.73 -10.58 -10.52
C ILE A 150 -5.78 -12.03 -11.02
N SER A 151 -6.09 -12.99 -10.16
CA SER A 151 -6.28 -14.40 -10.53
C SER A 151 -7.46 -14.59 -11.49
N GLU A 152 -8.59 -13.91 -11.26
CA GLU A 152 -9.73 -13.88 -12.18
C GLU A 152 -9.36 -13.19 -13.50
N ALA A 153 -8.61 -12.08 -13.43
CA ALA A 153 -8.19 -11.35 -14.62
C ALA A 153 -7.27 -12.17 -15.53
N ILE A 154 -6.33 -12.93 -14.98
CA ILE A 154 -5.44 -13.84 -15.72
C ILE A 154 -6.26 -14.84 -16.54
N GLN A 155 -7.41 -15.30 -16.02
CA GLN A 155 -8.28 -16.25 -16.69
C GLN A 155 -9.20 -15.60 -17.74
N LYS A 156 -9.82 -14.45 -17.38
CA LYS A 156 -10.87 -13.82 -18.20
C LYS A 156 -10.36 -12.77 -19.17
N TYR A 157 -9.23 -12.13 -18.85
CA TYR A 157 -8.64 -11.04 -19.63
C TYR A 157 -7.14 -11.27 -19.89
N PRO A 158 -6.72 -12.49 -20.32
CA PRO A 158 -5.31 -12.85 -20.45
C PRO A 158 -4.53 -11.88 -21.35
N GLU A 159 -5.15 -11.38 -22.41
CA GLU A 159 -4.53 -10.44 -23.36
C GLU A 159 -4.16 -9.10 -22.69
N LEU A 160 -5.01 -8.58 -21.80
CA LEU A 160 -4.72 -7.36 -21.06
C LEU A 160 -3.62 -7.59 -20.02
N VAL A 161 -3.70 -8.72 -19.32
CA VAL A 161 -2.68 -9.10 -18.33
C VAL A 161 -1.33 -9.30 -18.99
N GLU A 162 -1.24 -10.09 -20.06
CA GLU A 162 0.02 -10.33 -20.78
C GLU A 162 0.63 -9.04 -21.33
N LYS A 163 -0.21 -8.13 -21.84
CA LYS A 163 0.24 -6.85 -22.40
C LYS A 163 0.77 -5.87 -21.36
N TYR A 164 0.13 -5.81 -20.20
CA TYR A 164 0.36 -4.70 -19.25
C TYR A 164 1.09 -5.11 -17.98
N MET A 165 0.94 -6.34 -17.48
CA MET A 165 1.65 -6.80 -16.29
C MET A 165 3.16 -6.81 -16.51
N GLY A 166 3.90 -6.21 -15.60
CA GLY A 166 5.35 -6.06 -15.72
C GLY A 166 5.81 -4.97 -16.70
N SER A 167 4.86 -4.21 -17.30
CA SER A 167 5.21 -3.13 -18.23
C SER A 167 5.64 -1.83 -17.53
N VAL A 168 5.28 -1.66 -16.27
CA VAL A 168 5.64 -0.50 -15.43
C VAL A 168 6.57 -0.92 -14.29
N VAL A 169 6.36 -2.10 -13.73
CA VAL A 169 7.27 -2.75 -12.77
C VAL A 169 7.78 -4.06 -13.39
N PRO A 170 8.85 -4.02 -14.18
CA PRO A 170 9.43 -5.24 -14.72
C PRO A 170 9.95 -6.14 -13.60
N SER A 171 9.98 -7.45 -13.83
CA SER A 171 10.42 -8.46 -12.84
C SER A 171 11.84 -8.23 -12.31
N GLY A 172 12.64 -7.41 -12.96
CA GLY A 172 13.98 -7.01 -12.54
C GLY A 172 14.07 -5.59 -11.94
N ASP A 173 12.95 -4.94 -11.58
CA ASP A 173 12.96 -3.56 -11.04
C ASP A 173 13.75 -3.48 -9.72
N ASN A 174 13.51 -4.40 -8.81
CA ASN A 174 14.25 -4.55 -7.56
C ASN A 174 14.03 -5.96 -6.97
N PHE A 175 14.77 -6.30 -5.92
CA PHE A 175 14.76 -7.60 -5.26
C PHE A 175 13.35 -8.05 -4.83
N PHE A 176 12.58 -7.18 -4.16
CA PHE A 176 11.23 -7.53 -3.68
C PHE A 176 10.18 -7.54 -4.79
N ALA A 177 10.36 -6.75 -5.85
CA ALA A 177 9.51 -6.83 -7.04
C ALA A 177 9.76 -8.11 -7.83
N ALA A 178 11.01 -8.60 -7.90
CA ALA A 178 11.36 -9.88 -8.49
C ALA A 178 10.74 -11.04 -7.68
N LEU A 179 10.89 -11.03 -6.36
CA LEU A 179 10.24 -11.99 -5.46
C LEU A 179 8.73 -11.98 -5.64
N ASN A 180 8.08 -10.83 -5.57
CA ASN A 180 6.64 -10.71 -5.79
C ASN A 180 6.25 -11.30 -7.15
N SER A 181 6.95 -10.94 -8.23
CA SER A 181 6.64 -11.44 -9.58
C SER A 181 6.70 -12.96 -9.68
N ALA A 182 7.55 -13.61 -8.90
CA ALA A 182 7.65 -15.07 -8.84
C ALA A 182 6.50 -15.72 -8.07
N VAL A 183 6.06 -15.09 -6.95
CA VAL A 183 5.21 -15.76 -5.95
C VAL A 183 3.90 -15.05 -5.61
N PHE A 184 3.53 -13.95 -6.28
CA PHE A 184 2.26 -13.29 -5.96
C PHE A 184 1.09 -14.27 -6.03
N THR A 185 0.19 -14.16 -5.06
CA THR A 185 -0.91 -15.12 -4.92
C THR A 185 -2.23 -14.54 -5.38
N ASP A 186 -2.51 -13.28 -5.06
CA ASP A 186 -3.65 -12.54 -5.55
C ASP A 186 -3.37 -11.04 -5.55
N GLY A 187 -4.39 -10.22 -5.70
CA GLY A 187 -4.34 -8.78 -5.80
C GLY A 187 -5.48 -8.27 -6.65
N SER A 188 -5.43 -7.03 -7.09
CA SER A 188 -6.53 -6.39 -7.78
C SER A 188 -6.22 -6.13 -9.24
N PHE A 189 -7.22 -6.36 -10.07
CA PHE A 189 -7.23 -5.94 -11.47
C PHE A 189 -8.36 -4.94 -11.70
N VAL A 190 -8.01 -3.77 -12.23
CA VAL A 190 -8.97 -2.74 -12.62
C VAL A 190 -8.72 -2.32 -14.06
N TYR A 191 -9.78 -2.37 -14.87
CA TYR A 191 -9.75 -1.83 -16.23
C TYR A 191 -10.91 -0.87 -16.43
N VAL A 192 -10.61 0.35 -16.84
CA VAL A 192 -11.62 1.39 -17.12
C VAL A 192 -11.56 1.75 -18.60
N PRO A 193 -12.62 1.46 -19.37
CA PRO A 193 -12.65 1.72 -20.82
C PRO A 193 -12.57 3.19 -21.15
N LYS A 194 -12.25 3.46 -22.41
CA LYS A 194 -12.21 4.81 -22.98
C LYS A 194 -13.52 5.59 -22.72
N GLY A 195 -13.37 6.82 -22.21
CA GLY A 195 -14.48 7.75 -21.97
C GLY A 195 -15.33 7.43 -20.74
N VAL A 196 -14.97 6.42 -19.96
CA VAL A 196 -15.75 5.96 -18.80
C VAL A 196 -15.22 6.60 -17.52
N ILE A 197 -16.13 7.22 -16.77
CA ILE A 197 -15.91 7.63 -15.39
C ILE A 197 -16.47 6.53 -14.51
N SER A 198 -15.65 5.94 -13.63
CA SER A 198 -16.12 4.91 -12.70
C SER A 198 -17.32 5.42 -11.91
N PRO A 199 -18.44 4.69 -11.89
CA PRO A 199 -19.68 5.15 -11.25
C PRO A 199 -19.61 5.20 -9.73
N MET A 200 -18.53 4.67 -9.15
CA MET A 200 -18.30 4.62 -7.70
C MET A 200 -16.81 4.50 -7.39
N GLU A 201 -16.47 4.75 -6.13
CA GLU A 201 -15.16 4.41 -5.58
C GLU A 201 -14.94 2.89 -5.64
N LEU A 202 -13.74 2.47 -6.00
CA LEU A 202 -13.32 1.07 -5.96
C LEU A 202 -12.41 0.86 -4.76
N SER A 203 -12.53 -0.29 -4.11
CA SER A 203 -11.67 -0.62 -2.97
C SER A 203 -11.30 -2.09 -2.97
N THR A 204 -10.09 -2.40 -2.48
CA THR A 204 -9.72 -3.75 -2.09
C THR A 204 -9.22 -3.74 -0.65
N TYR A 205 -9.65 -4.73 0.10
CA TYR A 205 -9.24 -4.90 1.48
C TYR A 205 -8.50 -6.21 1.67
N PHE A 206 -7.24 -6.12 2.12
CA PHE A 206 -6.37 -7.26 2.35
C PHE A 206 -6.28 -7.59 3.83
N ARG A 207 -6.54 -8.88 4.17
CA ARG A 207 -6.38 -9.42 5.51
C ARG A 207 -5.41 -10.57 5.50
N ILE A 208 -4.23 -10.40 6.10
CA ILE A 208 -3.33 -11.51 6.41
C ILE A 208 -3.87 -12.21 7.67
N ASN A 209 -3.96 -13.54 7.68
CA ASN A 209 -4.41 -14.29 8.83
C ASN A 209 -3.50 -15.46 9.20
N ASP A 210 -2.76 -16.06 8.25
CA ASP A 210 -1.78 -17.11 8.54
C ASP A 210 -0.46 -16.51 9.04
N LYS A 211 -0.04 -16.87 10.25
CA LYS A 211 1.17 -16.34 10.90
C LYS A 211 2.49 -16.75 10.23
N GLU A 212 2.49 -17.80 9.43
CA GLU A 212 3.69 -18.36 8.78
C GLU A 212 3.77 -18.02 7.30
N SER A 213 2.73 -17.37 6.76
CA SER A 213 2.67 -16.96 5.37
C SER A 213 3.23 -15.55 5.18
N GLY A 214 3.96 -15.37 4.08
CA GLY A 214 4.18 -14.05 3.50
C GLY A 214 2.95 -13.61 2.70
N GLN A 215 2.77 -12.30 2.55
CA GLN A 215 1.74 -11.71 1.72
C GLN A 215 2.37 -11.10 0.47
N PHE A 216 1.94 -11.58 -0.70
CA PHE A 216 2.50 -11.18 -1.98
C PHE A 216 1.37 -10.79 -2.93
N GLU A 217 1.03 -9.50 -2.92
CA GLU A 217 -0.08 -8.95 -3.69
C GLU A 217 0.43 -8.28 -4.96
N ARG A 218 -0.36 -8.40 -6.05
CA ARG A 218 -0.07 -7.69 -7.29
C ARG A 218 -1.31 -6.99 -7.83
N THR A 219 -1.26 -5.67 -7.88
CA THR A 219 -2.35 -4.82 -8.37
C THR A 219 -1.97 -4.21 -9.72
N LEU A 220 -2.90 -4.30 -10.68
CA LEU A 220 -2.78 -3.68 -12.01
C LEU A 220 -4.02 -2.84 -12.31
N ILE A 221 -3.84 -1.53 -12.51
CA ILE A 221 -4.91 -0.61 -12.86
C ILE A 221 -4.61 0.06 -14.19
N ILE A 222 -5.54 -0.07 -15.13
CA ILE A 222 -5.46 0.48 -16.48
C ILE A 222 -6.64 1.43 -16.69
N ALA A 223 -6.34 2.69 -16.96
CA ALA A 223 -7.31 3.73 -17.30
C ALA A 223 -7.09 4.17 -18.74
N GLU A 224 -8.04 3.81 -19.62
CA GLU A 224 -8.01 4.17 -21.03
C GLU A 224 -8.29 5.67 -21.26
N GLU A 225 -8.15 6.14 -22.47
CA GLU A 225 -8.33 7.55 -22.87
C GLU A 225 -9.64 8.14 -22.32
N ASP A 226 -9.57 9.39 -21.77
CA ASP A 226 -10.70 10.13 -21.21
C ASP A 226 -11.42 9.42 -20.05
N SER A 227 -10.77 8.52 -19.34
CA SER A 227 -11.36 7.75 -18.23
C SER A 227 -10.95 8.29 -16.86
N PHE A 228 -11.73 7.93 -15.83
CA PHE A 228 -11.45 8.28 -14.44
C PHE A 228 -11.73 7.09 -13.51
N VAL A 229 -10.83 6.86 -12.58
CA VAL A 229 -11.03 5.92 -11.49
C VAL A 229 -10.41 6.44 -10.19
N SER A 230 -11.14 6.22 -9.09
CA SER A 230 -10.63 6.33 -7.73
C SER A 230 -10.62 4.95 -7.10
N TYR A 231 -9.46 4.55 -6.58
CA TYR A 231 -9.23 3.22 -6.00
C TYR A 231 -8.55 3.35 -4.65
N LEU A 232 -9.04 2.59 -3.68
CA LEU A 232 -8.48 2.54 -2.34
C LEU A 232 -8.06 1.12 -1.95
N GLU A 233 -6.91 1.03 -1.33
CA GLU A 233 -6.38 -0.20 -0.72
C GLU A 233 -6.33 -0.08 0.80
N GLY A 234 -6.99 -1.01 1.48
CA GLY A 234 -6.93 -1.17 2.93
C GLY A 234 -6.20 -2.47 3.29
N CYS A 235 -5.30 -2.42 4.27
CA CYS A 235 -4.54 -3.60 4.67
C CYS A 235 -4.45 -3.72 6.19
N THR A 236 -4.65 -4.95 6.72
CA THR A 236 -4.47 -5.26 8.14
C THR A 236 -3.89 -6.65 8.36
N ALA A 237 -3.25 -6.86 9.51
CA ALA A 237 -2.77 -8.16 9.98
C ALA A 237 -3.06 -8.34 11.48
N PRO A 238 -3.19 -9.59 11.98
CA PRO A 238 -3.22 -9.89 13.41
C PRO A 238 -1.91 -9.56 14.11
N ALA A 239 -1.93 -9.56 15.43
CA ALA A 239 -0.73 -9.47 16.25
C ALA A 239 -0.10 -10.86 16.41
N TYR A 240 1.12 -11.02 15.89
CA TYR A 240 1.91 -12.25 16.04
C TYR A 240 3.29 -11.95 16.61
N ASP A 241 3.88 -12.95 17.28
CA ASP A 241 5.21 -12.90 17.88
C ASP A 241 6.37 -13.11 16.88
N ASN A 242 6.05 -13.44 15.63
CA ASN A 242 7.00 -13.57 14.53
C ASN A 242 6.85 -12.44 13.52
N ASN A 243 7.92 -12.13 12.81
CA ASN A 243 7.88 -11.17 11.72
C ASN A 243 7.22 -11.78 10.48
N GLN A 244 6.40 -10.99 9.80
CA GLN A 244 5.74 -11.37 8.56
C GLN A 244 6.22 -10.48 7.42
N LEU A 245 6.54 -11.07 6.27
CA LEU A 245 6.90 -10.33 5.06
C LEU A 245 5.65 -10.01 4.24
N HIS A 246 5.42 -8.72 4.01
CA HIS A 246 4.50 -8.21 3.00
C HIS A 246 5.30 -7.56 1.87
N ALA A 247 5.29 -8.17 0.70
CA ALA A 247 5.97 -7.64 -0.49
C ALA A 247 4.99 -7.52 -1.64
N ALA A 248 4.44 -6.32 -1.85
CA ALA A 248 3.44 -6.05 -2.87
C ALA A 248 3.99 -5.27 -4.06
N VAL A 249 3.35 -5.43 -5.21
CA VAL A 249 3.61 -4.67 -6.43
C VAL A 249 2.32 -4.03 -6.94
N VAL A 250 2.38 -2.74 -7.26
CA VAL A 250 1.28 -1.99 -7.88
C VAL A 250 1.75 -1.30 -9.15
N GLU A 251 1.02 -1.55 -10.23
CA GLU A 251 1.24 -0.95 -11.55
C GLU A 251 0.01 -0.13 -11.98
N LEU A 252 0.21 1.16 -12.25
CA LEU A 252 -0.85 2.03 -12.78
C LEU A 252 -0.46 2.54 -14.16
N ILE A 253 -1.43 2.54 -15.09
CA ILE A 253 -1.25 3.05 -16.45
C ILE A 253 -2.41 3.98 -16.79
N ALA A 254 -2.09 5.25 -17.03
CA ALA A 254 -3.07 6.27 -17.45
C ALA A 254 -2.76 6.72 -18.88
N PHE A 255 -3.73 6.51 -19.80
CA PHE A 255 -3.66 6.95 -21.19
C PHE A 255 -4.10 8.42 -21.36
N ASP A 256 -4.33 8.87 -22.59
CA ASP A 256 -4.61 10.28 -22.88
C ASP A 256 -5.79 10.81 -22.05
N ARG A 257 -5.57 11.89 -21.29
CA ARG A 257 -6.55 12.57 -20.41
C ARG A 257 -7.16 11.66 -19.32
N ALA A 258 -6.65 10.44 -19.19
CA ALA A 258 -7.10 9.55 -18.12
C ALA A 258 -6.58 10.00 -16.76
N GLN A 259 -7.33 9.70 -15.71
CA GLN A 259 -6.97 10.04 -14.34
C GLN A 259 -7.15 8.83 -13.41
N ILE A 260 -6.13 8.55 -12.63
CA ILE A 260 -6.15 7.53 -11.58
C ILE A 260 -5.86 8.22 -10.24
N LYS A 261 -6.79 8.12 -9.30
CA LYS A 261 -6.54 8.39 -7.89
C LYS A 261 -6.34 7.06 -7.18
N TYR A 262 -5.21 6.88 -6.55
CA TYR A 262 -4.89 5.68 -5.79
C TYR A 262 -4.57 6.04 -4.35
N ALA A 263 -5.38 5.55 -3.43
CA ALA A 263 -5.19 5.77 -2.01
C ALA A 263 -4.85 4.47 -1.27
N THR A 264 -4.03 4.55 -0.23
CA THR A 264 -3.81 3.46 0.73
C THR A 264 -3.95 3.95 2.16
N VAL A 265 -4.65 3.15 2.96
CA VAL A 265 -4.64 3.25 4.41
C VAL A 265 -4.15 1.92 4.96
N GLN A 266 -2.91 1.90 5.45
CA GLN A 266 -2.27 0.67 5.95
C GLN A 266 -2.14 0.72 7.45
N ASN A 267 -2.71 -0.30 8.11
CA ASN A 267 -2.66 -0.48 9.54
C ASN A 267 -2.18 -1.90 9.87
N TRP A 268 -0.88 -2.09 9.73
CA TRP A 268 -0.22 -3.34 10.07
C TRP A 268 0.06 -3.46 11.55
N TYR A 269 0.35 -4.66 12.02
CA TYR A 269 0.89 -4.88 13.35
C TYR A 269 2.37 -4.45 13.40
N ALA A 270 2.70 -3.59 14.32
CA ALA A 270 4.02 -2.98 14.45
C ALA A 270 5.06 -3.83 15.21
N GLY A 271 4.63 -4.95 15.78
CA GLY A 271 5.43 -5.72 16.74
C GLY A 271 5.21 -5.25 18.18
N HIS A 272 5.92 -5.86 19.10
CA HIS A 272 5.81 -5.53 20.52
C HIS A 272 6.43 -4.15 20.79
N PRO A 273 5.70 -3.20 21.40
CA PRO A 273 6.10 -1.78 21.46
C PRO A 273 7.43 -1.54 22.20
N LYS A 274 7.80 -2.40 23.17
CA LYS A 274 9.03 -2.26 23.96
C LYS A 274 10.22 -3.04 23.37
N THR A 275 10.00 -4.26 22.87
CA THR A 275 11.08 -5.12 22.36
C THR A 275 11.25 -5.00 20.86
N GLY A 276 10.20 -4.62 20.12
CA GLY A 276 10.18 -4.62 18.66
C GLY A 276 10.02 -6.00 18.04
N GLU A 277 9.78 -7.05 18.84
CA GLU A 277 9.61 -8.42 18.36
C GLU A 277 8.29 -8.59 17.62
N GLY A 278 8.32 -9.38 16.56
CA GLY A 278 7.16 -9.58 15.68
C GLY A 278 6.93 -8.38 14.74
N GLY A 279 5.72 -8.30 14.20
CA GLY A 279 5.30 -7.23 13.32
C GLY A 279 5.58 -7.48 11.84
N VAL A 280 5.01 -6.63 10.99
CA VAL A 280 5.04 -6.77 9.55
C VAL A 280 6.21 -5.98 8.96
N TYR A 281 6.96 -6.60 8.05
CA TYR A 281 7.89 -5.95 7.14
C TYR A 281 7.15 -5.63 5.86
N ASN A 282 6.86 -4.34 5.66
CA ASN A 282 6.01 -3.83 4.59
C ASN A 282 6.87 -3.24 3.47
N PHE A 283 7.27 -4.09 2.52
CA PHE A 283 8.15 -3.75 1.40
C PHE A 283 7.36 -3.69 0.10
N VAL A 284 7.02 -2.48 -0.37
CA VAL A 284 6.07 -2.30 -1.46
C VAL A 284 6.67 -1.50 -2.61
N THR A 285 6.53 -2.04 -3.82
CA THR A 285 6.91 -1.38 -5.07
C THR A 285 5.68 -0.88 -5.80
N LYS A 286 5.49 0.44 -5.87
CA LYS A 286 4.38 1.08 -6.60
C LYS A 286 4.93 1.97 -7.71
N ARG A 287 4.43 1.76 -8.95
CA ARG A 287 4.82 2.56 -10.11
C ARG A 287 3.58 2.97 -10.90
N GLY A 288 3.51 4.26 -11.24
CA GLY A 288 2.49 4.80 -12.12
C GLY A 288 3.12 5.38 -13.38
N ARG A 289 2.58 5.02 -14.54
CA ARG A 289 2.97 5.58 -15.83
C ARG A 289 1.85 6.44 -16.38
N CYS A 290 2.06 7.75 -16.41
CA CYS A 290 1.27 8.71 -17.15
C CYS A 290 1.68 8.63 -18.63
N ALA A 291 1.16 7.61 -19.33
CA ALA A 291 1.55 7.27 -20.70
C ALA A 291 1.00 8.26 -21.73
N GLY A 292 -0.19 8.83 -21.46
CA GLY A 292 -0.90 9.69 -22.37
C GLY A 292 -0.73 11.18 -22.10
N VAL A 293 -1.07 12.00 -23.09
CA VAL A 293 -1.09 13.46 -23.01
C VAL A 293 -2.17 13.89 -22.00
N HIS A 294 -1.83 14.86 -21.13
CA HIS A 294 -2.71 15.33 -20.04
C HIS A 294 -3.21 14.25 -19.06
N SER A 295 -2.56 13.09 -19.03
CA SER A 295 -2.89 12.05 -18.06
C SER A 295 -2.47 12.46 -16.64
N LYS A 296 -3.15 11.90 -15.64
CA LYS A 296 -2.87 12.21 -14.23
C LYS A 296 -2.88 10.96 -13.36
N ILE A 297 -1.87 10.82 -12.50
CA ILE A 297 -1.85 9.84 -11.41
C ILE A 297 -1.60 10.56 -10.10
N SER A 298 -2.49 10.32 -9.14
CA SER A 298 -2.39 10.85 -7.77
C SER A 298 -2.29 9.70 -6.78
N TRP A 299 -1.20 9.67 -6.00
CA TRP A 299 -0.99 8.76 -4.90
C TRP A 299 -1.31 9.44 -3.59
N THR A 300 -2.19 8.86 -2.78
CA THR A 300 -2.41 9.28 -1.39
C THR A 300 -2.16 8.10 -0.48
N GLN A 301 -1.29 8.23 0.52
CA GLN A 301 -1.02 7.13 1.44
C GLN A 301 -0.93 7.55 2.89
N VAL A 302 -1.51 6.72 3.75
CA VAL A 302 -1.43 6.81 5.20
C VAL A 302 -0.84 5.51 5.72
N GLU A 303 0.41 5.58 6.17
CA GLU A 303 1.18 4.47 6.69
C GLU A 303 1.20 4.53 8.21
N VAL A 304 0.49 3.60 8.84
CA VAL A 304 0.35 3.52 10.30
C VAL A 304 0.52 2.07 10.72
N GLY A 305 1.53 1.78 11.51
CA GLY A 305 1.88 0.40 11.83
C GLY A 305 3.00 -0.12 10.94
N ALA A 306 3.21 -1.42 10.91
CA ALA A 306 4.37 -2.14 10.44
C ALA A 306 5.65 -1.92 11.27
N ALA A 307 6.39 -3.00 11.52
CA ALA A 307 7.69 -2.89 12.20
C ALA A 307 8.69 -2.13 11.32
N ILE A 308 8.70 -2.47 10.01
CA ILE A 308 9.51 -1.81 9.00
C ILE A 308 8.61 -1.44 7.81
N THR A 309 8.66 -0.19 7.39
CA THR A 309 8.02 0.25 6.14
C THR A 309 9.08 0.69 5.14
N TRP A 310 9.06 0.09 3.94
CA TRP A 310 9.94 0.44 2.84
C TRP A 310 9.13 0.61 1.55
N LYS A 311 8.86 1.87 1.15
CA LYS A 311 7.87 2.13 0.12
C LYS A 311 8.09 3.47 -0.59
N TYR A 312 8.32 3.40 -1.92
CA TYR A 312 8.51 4.59 -2.76
C TYR A 312 7.63 4.53 -4.00
N PRO A 313 6.35 4.95 -3.93
CA PRO A 313 5.54 5.14 -5.13
C PRO A 313 6.21 6.05 -6.14
N SER A 314 6.03 5.80 -7.42
CA SER A 314 6.59 6.67 -8.45
C SER A 314 5.58 7.06 -9.51
N CYS A 315 5.78 8.24 -10.12
CA CYS A 315 5.11 8.65 -11.35
C CYS A 315 6.14 8.83 -12.46
N ILE A 316 5.96 8.11 -13.56
CA ILE A 316 6.70 8.30 -14.80
C ILE A 316 5.82 9.17 -15.70
N LEU A 317 6.16 10.45 -15.81
CA LEU A 317 5.41 11.47 -16.55
C LEU A 317 5.88 11.47 -18.01
N GLN A 318 5.36 10.51 -18.79
CA GLN A 318 5.78 10.24 -20.16
C GLN A 318 5.02 11.10 -21.17
N GLY A 319 3.71 11.23 -21.02
CA GLY A 319 2.87 12.06 -21.88
C GLY A 319 3.11 13.55 -21.64
N ASP A 320 3.04 14.36 -22.68
CA ASP A 320 3.11 15.81 -22.55
C ASP A 320 1.97 16.33 -21.67
N HIS A 321 2.24 17.34 -20.86
CA HIS A 321 1.28 17.94 -19.91
C HIS A 321 0.76 16.97 -18.83
N SER A 322 1.37 15.79 -18.68
CA SER A 322 0.94 14.85 -17.64
C SER A 322 1.27 15.36 -16.23
N VAL A 323 0.50 14.87 -15.25
CA VAL A 323 0.55 15.32 -13.86
C VAL A 323 0.75 14.12 -12.91
N GLY A 324 1.73 14.23 -12.02
CA GLY A 324 1.95 13.29 -10.93
C GLY A 324 1.79 13.95 -9.58
N GLU A 325 1.02 13.35 -8.69
CA GLU A 325 0.85 13.86 -7.34
C GLU A 325 1.17 12.77 -6.31
N PHE A 326 1.73 13.18 -5.18
CA PHE A 326 2.02 12.33 -4.06
C PHE A 326 1.73 13.05 -2.75
N TYR A 327 0.80 12.49 -1.99
CA TYR A 327 0.42 12.95 -0.67
C TYR A 327 0.62 11.81 0.32
N SER A 328 1.41 12.01 1.38
CA SER A 328 1.69 10.95 2.34
C SER A 328 1.71 11.41 3.79
N VAL A 329 1.20 10.56 4.68
CA VAL A 329 1.46 10.57 6.11
C VAL A 329 2.14 9.25 6.46
N ALA A 330 3.30 9.33 7.13
CA ALA A 330 3.95 8.19 7.74
C ALA A 330 4.09 8.45 9.24
N LEU A 331 3.40 7.64 10.06
CA LEU A 331 3.48 7.72 11.51
C LEU A 331 4.22 6.50 12.06
N THR A 332 5.26 6.75 12.83
CA THR A 332 6.02 5.73 13.56
C THR A 332 6.01 6.01 15.05
N ASN A 333 5.89 4.95 15.85
CA ASN A 333 6.02 4.99 17.31
C ASN A 333 6.72 3.73 17.84
N GLY A 334 7.02 3.68 19.12
CA GLY A 334 7.70 2.54 19.75
C GLY A 334 9.05 2.24 19.08
N LYS A 335 9.19 1.08 18.45
CA LYS A 335 10.39 0.62 17.74
C LYS A 335 10.22 0.60 16.21
N MET A 336 9.14 1.17 15.70
CA MET A 336 8.88 1.21 14.26
C MET A 336 9.94 2.00 13.50
N GLN A 337 10.22 1.56 12.28
CA GLN A 337 11.13 2.24 11.37
C GLN A 337 10.46 2.37 10.00
N ALA A 338 10.52 3.57 9.42
CA ALA A 338 9.99 3.83 8.08
C ALA A 338 11.03 4.53 7.22
N ASP A 339 11.26 3.99 6.04
CA ASP A 339 11.97 4.67 4.95
C ASP A 339 11.01 4.75 3.76
N THR A 340 10.30 5.88 3.68
CA THR A 340 9.25 6.12 2.69
C THR A 340 9.61 7.29 1.78
N GLY A 341 8.79 7.52 0.77
CA GLY A 341 9.00 8.64 -0.12
C GLY A 341 8.40 8.41 -1.50
N THR A 342 8.95 9.09 -2.50
CA THR A 342 8.43 9.01 -3.87
C THR A 342 9.48 9.31 -4.93
N LYS A 343 9.15 8.95 -6.18
CA LYS A 343 9.97 9.28 -7.36
C LYS A 343 9.08 9.94 -8.42
N MET A 344 9.42 11.15 -8.83
CA MET A 344 8.77 11.87 -9.93
C MET A 344 9.74 11.99 -11.10
N ILE A 345 9.45 11.31 -12.21
CA ILE A 345 10.32 11.22 -13.38
C ILE A 345 9.63 11.90 -14.55
N HIS A 346 10.11 13.09 -14.91
CA HIS A 346 9.58 13.91 -15.98
C HIS A 346 10.29 13.54 -17.30
N LEU A 347 9.54 12.98 -18.25
CA LEU A 347 10.01 12.60 -19.59
C LEU A 347 9.36 13.44 -20.68
N GLY A 348 8.06 13.74 -20.56
CA GLY A 348 7.27 14.56 -21.47
C GLY A 348 7.45 16.07 -21.22
N LYS A 349 6.97 16.89 -22.15
CA LYS A 349 7.01 18.36 -22.07
C LYS A 349 5.90 18.90 -21.17
N ASN A 350 6.16 20.02 -20.51
CA ASN A 350 5.22 20.76 -19.66
C ASN A 350 4.57 19.87 -18.56
N THR A 351 5.26 18.85 -18.14
CA THR A 351 4.81 17.94 -17.08
C THR A 351 4.89 18.61 -15.70
N ARG A 352 4.00 18.21 -14.79
CA ARG A 352 3.94 18.77 -13.44
C ARG A 352 3.95 17.65 -12.39
N SER A 353 4.61 17.90 -11.28
CA SER A 353 4.51 17.04 -10.11
C SER A 353 4.41 17.83 -8.81
N THR A 354 3.63 17.28 -7.88
CA THR A 354 3.46 17.81 -6.52
C THR A 354 3.74 16.71 -5.51
N ILE A 355 4.53 17.02 -4.50
CA ILE A 355 4.85 16.10 -3.40
C ILE A 355 4.55 16.82 -2.09
N VAL A 356 3.68 16.23 -1.27
CA VAL A 356 3.43 16.67 0.11
C VAL A 356 3.59 15.46 1.02
N SER A 357 4.67 15.44 1.81
CA SER A 357 4.97 14.33 2.72
C SER A 357 5.03 14.81 4.16
N LYS A 358 4.28 14.16 5.05
CA LYS A 358 4.22 14.44 6.48
C LYS A 358 4.73 13.22 7.24
N GLY A 359 5.87 13.36 7.91
CA GLY A 359 6.45 12.33 8.78
C GLY A 359 6.18 12.63 10.24
N ILE A 360 5.77 11.64 11.03
CA ILE A 360 5.60 11.77 12.48
C ILE A 360 6.37 10.65 13.15
N SER A 361 7.27 11.01 14.05
CA SER A 361 8.04 10.05 14.85
C SER A 361 7.78 10.27 16.32
N ALA A 362 7.48 9.19 17.04
CA ALA A 362 7.26 9.20 18.48
C ALA A 362 8.10 8.12 19.19
N ASP A 363 8.28 8.23 20.50
CA ASP A 363 9.04 7.31 21.35
C ASP A 363 10.51 7.13 20.90
N SER A 364 10.88 5.92 20.45
CA SER A 364 12.22 5.57 19.95
C SER A 364 12.19 5.19 18.48
N SER A 365 11.21 5.66 17.73
CA SER A 365 11.01 5.30 16.34
C SER A 365 11.81 6.16 15.37
N HIS A 366 11.96 5.69 14.14
CA HIS A 366 12.68 6.38 13.08
C HIS A 366 11.81 6.53 11.84
N ASN A 367 11.79 7.74 11.25
CA ASN A 367 11.07 8.01 10.03
C ASN A 367 11.99 8.72 9.03
N SER A 368 12.13 8.16 7.85
CA SER A 368 12.93 8.71 6.78
C SER A 368 12.07 8.99 5.56
N TYR A 369 12.23 10.16 4.96
CA TYR A 369 11.67 10.50 3.66
C TYR A 369 12.77 10.49 2.60
N ARG A 370 12.52 9.81 1.49
CA ARG A 370 13.42 9.75 0.33
C ARG A 370 12.70 10.21 -0.92
N GLY A 371 13.14 11.33 -1.51
CA GLY A 371 12.50 11.93 -2.67
C GLY A 371 13.43 11.99 -3.88
N LEU A 372 13.01 11.40 -5.01
CA LEU A 372 13.68 11.58 -6.30
C LEU A 372 12.81 12.46 -7.20
N VAL A 373 13.39 13.56 -7.69
CA VAL A 373 12.81 14.34 -8.80
C VAL A 373 13.82 14.36 -9.94
N LYS A 374 13.43 13.75 -11.05
CA LYS A 374 14.28 13.70 -12.25
C LYS A 374 13.58 14.38 -13.42
N VAL A 375 14.21 15.41 -13.98
CA VAL A 375 13.81 16.08 -15.22
C VAL A 375 14.73 15.62 -16.34
N ALA A 376 14.21 14.84 -17.29
CA ALA A 376 14.99 14.34 -18.41
C ALA A 376 15.40 15.49 -19.37
N PRO A 377 16.47 15.34 -20.18
CA PRO A 377 16.93 16.39 -21.10
C PRO A 377 15.87 16.87 -22.10
N LYS A 378 14.89 16.04 -22.46
CA LYS A 378 13.80 16.38 -23.39
C LYS A 378 12.55 16.93 -22.72
N ALA A 379 12.47 16.92 -21.38
CA ALA A 379 11.32 17.35 -20.60
C ALA A 379 11.28 18.89 -20.43
N GLU A 380 11.05 19.61 -21.54
CA GLU A 380 10.92 21.06 -21.55
C GLU A 380 9.76 21.52 -20.68
N GLY A 381 9.91 22.61 -19.93
CA GLY A 381 8.85 23.22 -19.12
C GLY A 381 8.37 22.39 -17.95
N ALA A 382 9.11 21.34 -17.57
CA ALA A 382 8.76 20.51 -16.42
C ALA A 382 8.80 21.32 -15.11
N ARG A 383 7.84 21.08 -14.20
CA ARG A 383 7.76 21.75 -12.91
C ARG A 383 7.50 20.73 -11.80
N ASN A 384 8.23 20.88 -10.70
CA ASN A 384 7.99 20.13 -9.47
C ASN A 384 7.86 21.09 -8.28
N TYR A 385 6.93 20.76 -7.39
CA TYR A 385 6.87 21.29 -6.03
C TYR A 385 6.95 20.15 -5.04
N THR A 386 7.83 20.27 -4.04
CA THR A 386 8.02 19.27 -2.98
C THR A 386 8.02 19.94 -1.62
N GLN A 387 7.16 19.48 -0.73
CA GLN A 387 7.11 19.84 0.68
C GLN A 387 7.24 18.58 1.54
N CYS A 388 8.28 18.53 2.39
CA CYS A 388 8.56 17.41 3.28
C CYS A 388 8.67 17.92 4.72
N ASP A 389 7.64 17.69 5.52
CA ASP A 389 7.64 18.14 6.90
C ASP A 389 7.69 16.94 7.85
N SER A 390 8.49 17.06 8.90
CA SER A 390 8.63 16.07 9.95
C SER A 390 8.28 16.65 11.31
N MET A 391 7.53 15.90 12.12
CA MET A 391 7.21 16.22 13.50
C MET A 391 7.78 15.18 14.44
N LEU A 392 8.52 15.62 15.44
CA LEU A 392 9.08 14.78 16.50
C LEU A 392 8.25 14.93 17.78
N VAL A 393 7.83 13.79 18.32
CA VAL A 393 7.06 13.67 19.56
C VAL A 393 7.89 12.90 20.58
N GLY A 394 8.64 13.62 21.42
CA GLY A 394 9.59 13.05 22.38
C GLY A 394 11.05 13.31 22.02
N ASP A 395 11.96 12.68 22.77
CA ASP A 395 13.41 12.97 22.74
C ASP A 395 14.25 11.89 22.07
N GLN A 396 13.72 10.70 21.85
CA GLN A 396 14.48 9.54 21.35
C GLN A 396 14.10 9.14 19.93
N CYS A 397 13.11 9.80 19.32
CA CYS A 397 12.73 9.56 17.94
C CYS A 397 13.58 10.40 16.98
N SER A 398 13.61 9.98 15.72
CA SER A 398 14.33 10.71 14.68
C SER A 398 13.56 10.83 13.38
N ALA A 399 13.90 11.87 12.61
CA ALA A 399 13.43 12.06 11.24
C ALA A 399 14.61 12.41 10.34
N ASN A 400 14.63 11.82 9.13
CA ASN A 400 15.64 12.07 8.13
C ASN A 400 15.00 12.42 6.79
N THR A 401 15.64 13.27 6.01
CA THR A 401 15.19 13.63 4.66
C THR A 401 16.34 13.47 3.67
N PHE A 402 16.13 12.68 2.62
CA PHE A 402 17.11 12.37 1.59
C PHE A 402 16.60 12.82 0.21
N PRO A 403 16.72 14.12 -0.15
CA PRO A 403 16.33 14.58 -1.47
C PRO A 403 17.38 14.20 -2.50
N TYR A 404 16.91 13.74 -3.68
CA TYR A 404 17.73 13.56 -4.86
C TYR A 404 17.09 14.29 -6.05
N ILE A 405 17.75 15.31 -6.55
CA ILE A 405 17.21 16.18 -7.60
C ILE A 405 18.18 16.19 -8.78
N GLU A 406 17.67 15.79 -9.96
CA GLU A 406 18.42 15.77 -11.21
C GLU A 406 17.64 16.57 -12.27
N VAL A 407 18.18 17.71 -12.69
CA VAL A 407 17.53 18.57 -13.69
C VAL A 407 18.39 18.61 -14.96
N GLY A 408 17.97 17.82 -15.95
CA GLY A 408 18.66 17.68 -17.24
C GLY A 408 18.23 18.69 -18.31
N ASN A 409 17.23 19.56 -18.03
CA ASN A 409 16.73 20.56 -18.96
C ASN A 409 16.68 21.96 -18.32
N ALA A 410 17.23 22.96 -18.98
CA ALA A 410 17.37 24.33 -18.44
C ALA A 410 16.01 25.05 -18.22
N SER A 411 14.92 24.62 -18.87
CA SER A 411 13.58 25.15 -18.65
C SER A 411 12.83 24.47 -17.50
N GLY A 412 13.43 23.44 -16.86
CA GLY A 412 12.86 22.77 -15.70
C GLY A 412 12.93 23.63 -14.44
N SER A 413 11.88 23.61 -13.62
CA SER A 413 11.81 24.29 -12.33
C SER A 413 11.49 23.26 -11.23
N VAL A 414 12.32 23.22 -10.19
CA VAL A 414 12.14 22.34 -9.04
C VAL A 414 12.19 23.19 -7.77
N GLU A 415 11.13 23.11 -6.98
CA GLU A 415 11.02 23.75 -5.67
C GLU A 415 11.00 22.64 -4.62
N HIS A 416 11.87 22.74 -3.61
CA HIS A 416 11.96 21.76 -2.53
C HIS A 416 12.05 22.47 -1.20
N GLU A 417 11.09 22.21 -0.33
CA GLU A 417 11.03 22.68 1.04
C GLU A 417 11.07 21.47 1.99
N ALA A 418 11.85 21.56 3.05
CA ALA A 418 11.88 20.56 4.10
C ALA A 418 11.92 21.22 5.47
N SER A 419 11.07 20.78 6.38
CA SER A 419 11.09 21.26 7.76
C SER A 419 11.06 20.08 8.75
N THR A 420 11.71 20.29 9.89
CA THR A 420 11.61 19.37 11.03
C THR A 420 11.29 20.20 12.28
N SER A 421 10.21 19.84 12.93
CA SER A 421 9.77 20.48 14.16
C SER A 421 9.63 19.46 15.28
N LYS A 422 9.94 19.87 16.50
CA LYS A 422 9.61 19.12 17.70
C LYS A 422 8.29 19.65 18.28
N LEU A 423 7.47 18.77 18.81
CA LEU A 423 6.25 19.17 19.50
C LEU A 423 6.59 20.15 20.64
N ASN A 424 5.98 21.33 20.59
CA ASN A 424 6.34 22.42 21.49
C ASN A 424 5.64 22.27 22.85
N GLU A 425 6.40 22.20 23.94
CA GLU A 425 5.89 22.13 25.31
C GLU A 425 5.04 23.36 25.68
N GLU A 426 5.35 24.55 25.16
CA GLU A 426 4.56 25.77 25.38
C GLU A 426 3.17 25.64 24.74
N GLN A 427 3.06 25.02 23.55
CA GLN A 427 1.76 24.74 22.93
C GLN A 427 0.95 23.76 23.78
N LEU A 428 1.58 22.69 24.28
CA LEU A 428 0.92 21.72 25.15
C LEU A 428 0.46 22.39 26.46
N PHE A 429 1.31 23.22 27.03
CA PHE A 429 0.95 24.00 28.23
C PHE A 429 -0.27 24.90 27.94
N TYR A 430 -0.31 25.59 26.81
CA TYR A 430 -1.43 26.44 26.42
C TYR A 430 -2.76 25.67 26.30
N PHE A 431 -2.74 24.46 25.73
CA PHE A 431 -3.90 23.59 25.69
C PHE A 431 -4.34 23.12 27.06
N ARG A 432 -3.39 22.73 27.93
CA ARG A 432 -3.66 22.29 29.30
C ARG A 432 -4.28 23.38 30.14
N GLN A 433 -3.88 24.63 29.97
CA GLN A 433 -4.49 25.79 30.65
C GLN A 433 -5.97 25.97 30.26
N ARG A 434 -6.43 25.39 29.18
CA ARG A 434 -7.83 25.40 28.73
C ARG A 434 -8.59 24.12 29.06
N GLY A 435 -8.00 23.26 29.90
CA GLY A 435 -8.61 22.02 30.36
C GLY A 435 -8.59 20.89 29.32
N ILE A 436 -7.80 21.03 28.23
CA ILE A 436 -7.60 19.97 27.23
C ILE A 436 -6.50 19.04 27.76
N SER A 437 -6.74 17.73 27.72
CA SER A 437 -5.75 16.74 28.13
C SER A 437 -4.50 16.80 27.21
N GLN A 438 -3.38 16.31 27.70
CA GLN A 438 -2.15 16.27 26.88
C GLN A 438 -2.34 15.40 25.64
N GLU A 439 -3.01 14.26 25.77
CA GLU A 439 -3.30 13.33 24.67
C GLU A 439 -4.20 13.97 23.61
N ASP A 440 -5.29 14.63 24.02
CA ASP A 440 -6.17 15.36 23.10
C ASP A 440 -5.43 16.50 22.40
N ALA A 441 -4.58 17.24 23.12
CA ALA A 441 -3.79 18.32 22.53
C ALA A 441 -2.83 17.80 21.44
N ILE A 442 -2.13 16.69 21.68
CA ILE A 442 -1.24 16.06 20.71
C ILE A 442 -2.05 15.57 19.50
N SER A 443 -3.16 14.89 19.73
CA SER A 443 -4.06 14.45 18.68
C SER A 443 -4.53 15.60 17.80
N MET A 444 -4.93 16.73 18.40
CA MET A 444 -5.35 17.94 17.67
C MET A 444 -4.22 18.52 16.82
N ILE A 445 -3.01 18.63 17.38
CA ILE A 445 -1.83 19.16 16.67
C ILE A 445 -1.47 18.25 15.48
N VAL A 446 -1.41 16.94 15.71
CA VAL A 446 -1.06 15.95 14.68
C VAL A 446 -2.12 15.91 13.57
N ASN A 447 -3.40 15.92 13.90
CA ASN A 447 -4.47 15.98 12.89
C ASN A 447 -4.39 17.29 12.07
N GLY A 448 -4.07 18.41 12.73
CA GLY A 448 -3.81 19.69 12.04
C GLY A 448 -2.61 19.61 11.09
N PHE A 449 -1.52 18.97 11.51
CA PHE A 449 -0.30 18.79 10.73
C PHE A 449 -0.55 17.91 9.47
N CYS A 450 -1.39 16.88 9.59
CA CYS A 450 -1.71 15.94 8.52
C CYS A 450 -2.85 16.41 7.60
N LYS A 451 -3.52 17.53 7.89
CA LYS A 451 -4.74 17.98 7.23
C LYS A 451 -4.64 18.00 5.70
N ASP A 452 -3.50 18.46 5.16
CA ASP A 452 -3.31 18.60 3.70
C ASP A 452 -3.29 17.25 2.97
N VAL A 453 -2.87 16.19 3.64
CA VAL A 453 -2.89 14.82 3.10
C VAL A 453 -4.26 14.18 3.30
N ILE A 454 -4.81 14.30 4.51
CA ILE A 454 -6.10 13.67 4.87
C ILE A 454 -7.25 14.15 3.97
N ARG A 455 -7.26 15.41 3.55
CA ARG A 455 -8.30 15.95 2.66
C ARG A 455 -8.29 15.37 1.24
N GLU A 456 -7.21 14.71 0.82
CA GLU A 456 -7.11 14.03 -0.48
C GLU A 456 -7.74 12.63 -0.47
N LEU A 457 -8.07 12.09 0.73
CA LEU A 457 -8.78 10.84 0.89
C LEU A 457 -10.29 11.03 0.70
N PRO A 458 -11.02 10.00 0.23
CA PRO A 458 -12.46 9.93 0.37
C PRO A 458 -12.89 10.07 1.83
N LEU A 459 -14.09 10.67 2.07
CA LEU A 459 -14.51 11.09 3.41
C LEU A 459 -14.48 9.98 4.47
N GLU A 460 -14.96 8.79 4.11
CA GLU A 460 -15.02 7.66 5.03
C GLU A 460 -13.62 7.21 5.46
N PHE A 461 -12.67 7.19 4.53
CA PHE A 461 -11.28 6.83 4.78
C PHE A 461 -10.49 7.93 5.47
N ALA A 462 -10.85 9.19 5.24
CA ALA A 462 -10.30 10.32 5.98
C ALA A 462 -10.61 10.21 7.48
N VAL A 463 -11.85 9.82 7.82
CA VAL A 463 -12.27 9.59 9.21
C VAL A 463 -11.53 8.39 9.83
N GLU A 464 -11.36 7.30 9.08
CA GLU A 464 -10.60 6.14 9.54
C GLU A 464 -9.13 6.49 9.78
N ALA A 465 -8.50 7.16 8.82
CA ALA A 465 -7.11 7.61 8.94
C ALA A 465 -6.90 8.52 10.16
N GLN A 466 -7.79 9.48 10.41
CA GLN A 466 -7.73 10.34 11.59
C GLN A 466 -7.83 9.55 12.89
N LYS A 467 -8.74 8.58 12.96
CA LYS A 467 -8.86 7.70 14.14
C LYS A 467 -7.60 6.87 14.38
N LEU A 468 -7.02 6.32 13.31
CA LEU A 468 -5.78 5.54 13.40
C LEU A 468 -4.62 6.38 13.89
N LEU A 469 -4.46 7.60 13.38
CA LEU A 469 -3.42 8.54 13.83
C LEU A 469 -3.57 8.86 15.32
N THR A 470 -4.79 9.10 15.80
CA THR A 470 -5.08 9.36 17.22
C THR A 470 -4.74 8.15 18.09
N LEU A 471 -5.26 6.97 17.75
CA LEU A 471 -5.08 5.73 18.53
C LEU A 471 -3.61 5.32 18.66
N LYS A 472 -2.80 5.55 17.62
CA LYS A 472 -1.38 5.17 17.64
C LYS A 472 -0.50 6.10 18.46
N LEU A 473 -0.97 7.31 18.74
CA LEU A 473 -0.29 8.27 19.60
C LEU A 473 -0.76 8.23 21.06
N GLU A 474 -1.89 7.56 21.34
CA GLU A 474 -2.29 7.22 22.69
C GLU A 474 -1.19 6.35 23.32
N ASN A 475 -0.71 6.71 24.49
CA ASN A 475 0.42 6.08 25.20
C ASN A 475 1.84 6.37 24.66
N SER A 476 2.01 7.17 23.62
CA SER A 476 3.35 7.56 23.12
C SER A 476 3.93 8.78 23.87
N VAL A 477 3.23 9.31 24.84
CA VAL A 477 3.65 10.48 25.62
C VAL A 477 3.37 10.23 27.10
N GLY A 478 4.20 9.44 27.70
CA GLY A 478 4.24 9.16 29.15
C GLY A 478 5.52 9.63 29.77
#